data_74535670ecf2d408accc9ff9f9b56150
#
_entry.id   74535670ecf2d408accc9ff9f9b56150
#
_cell.length_a   1.000
_cell.length_b   1.000
_cell.length_c   1.000
_cell.angle_alpha   90.00
_cell.angle_beta   90.00
_cell.angle_gamma   90.00
#
_symmetry.space_group_name_H-M   'P 1'
#
loop_
_entity.id
_entity.type
_entity.pdbx_description
1 polymer ?
#
loop_
_entity_poly.entity_id
_entity_poly.type
_entity_poly.pdbx_seq_one_letter_code
_entity_poly.pdbx_strand_id
1 'polypeptide(L)'
;MKTFLKGIIVGIGGVSPGLSGSVLLIIFGLYRKTLDALSGFFKDIRRNFLFLLPLVLGMVTGVLLFSKAINFCMTRFEMPTAFCFLGLILGTLPMVWKEVRKEGFPWYYYPVIGLTAILGLWFFGANTDAFPQIDAPNLLQSILLGVAVAATAIIPGVDPAVFLSTLGLYRAYVGALAELNFAILAPMAIGLALGAVGISFVMSRLFKRFYTATYSVIFGIFLSMIPNMLTENCVLSLNWESALSLLLLAAGFAISFILGRERKE
;
A
#
# COMPACT_ATOMS: atom_id res chain seq x y z
N MET A 1 -12.02 2.98 -20.00
CA MET A 1 -10.61 2.93 -20.42
C MET A 1 -9.66 3.62 -19.42
N LYS A 2 -9.87 4.89 -19.06
CA LYS A 2 -8.98 5.62 -18.09
C LYS A 2 -8.88 4.94 -16.72
N THR A 3 -9.98 4.40 -16.16
CA THR A 3 -9.97 3.72 -14.84
C THR A 3 -9.20 2.40 -14.88
N PHE A 4 -9.30 1.64 -15.96
CA PHE A 4 -8.55 0.40 -16.17
C PHE A 4 -7.04 0.66 -16.23
N LEU A 5 -6.60 1.65 -17.03
CA LEU A 5 -5.17 2.03 -17.11
C LEU A 5 -4.61 2.51 -15.78
N LYS A 6 -5.39 3.32 -15.03
CA LYS A 6 -5.02 3.70 -13.66
C LYS A 6 -4.96 2.48 -12.74
N GLY A 7 -5.87 1.51 -12.93
CA GLY A 7 -5.85 0.23 -12.23
C GLY A 7 -4.55 -0.54 -12.46
N ILE A 8 -4.07 -0.63 -13.71
CA ILE A 8 -2.78 -1.28 -14.02
C ILE A 8 -1.64 -0.67 -13.18
N ILE A 9 -1.53 0.66 -13.17
CA ILE A 9 -0.46 1.36 -12.43
C ILE A 9 -0.63 1.13 -10.91
N VAL A 10 -1.86 1.12 -10.41
CA VAL A 10 -2.16 0.79 -9.00
C VAL A 10 -1.77 -0.65 -8.67
N GLY A 11 -2.03 -1.59 -9.58
CA GLY A 11 -1.61 -2.98 -9.44
C GLY A 11 -0.09 -3.16 -9.41
N ILE A 12 0.63 -2.45 -10.28
CA ILE A 12 2.11 -2.42 -10.26
C ILE A 12 2.61 -1.94 -8.89
N GLY A 13 2.05 -0.83 -8.38
CA GLY A 13 2.42 -0.30 -7.07
C GLY A 13 2.07 -1.23 -5.92
N GLY A 14 1.00 -2.03 -6.05
CA GLY A 14 0.61 -3.02 -5.04
C GLY A 14 1.53 -4.23 -4.95
N VAL A 15 2.38 -4.47 -5.95
CA VAL A 15 3.41 -5.53 -5.95
C VAL A 15 4.78 -4.97 -5.54
N SER A 16 4.95 -3.66 -5.66
CA SER A 16 6.24 -3.01 -5.38
C SER A 16 6.38 -2.77 -3.88
N PRO A 17 7.42 -3.26 -3.22
CA PRO A 17 7.71 -2.92 -1.82
C PRO A 17 7.78 -1.40 -1.66
N GLY A 18 7.11 -0.89 -0.63
CA GLY A 18 7.09 0.55 -0.33
C GLY A 18 6.16 1.42 -1.17
N LEU A 19 5.50 0.87 -2.19
CA LEU A 19 4.42 1.52 -2.91
C LEU A 19 3.10 0.82 -2.60
N SER A 20 2.36 1.36 -1.65
CA SER A 20 0.99 0.88 -1.43
C SER A 20 0.09 1.28 -2.60
N GLY A 21 -0.66 0.33 -3.16
CA GLY A 21 -1.65 0.61 -4.21
C GLY A 21 -2.66 1.70 -3.81
N SER A 22 -2.98 1.80 -2.51
CA SER A 22 -3.82 2.87 -1.96
C SER A 22 -3.18 4.26 -2.10
N VAL A 23 -1.85 4.38 -2.02
CA VAL A 23 -1.15 5.64 -2.30
C VAL A 23 -1.35 6.08 -3.74
N LEU A 24 -1.20 5.15 -4.67
CA LEU A 24 -1.44 5.45 -6.08
C LEU A 24 -2.91 5.79 -6.34
N LEU A 25 -3.86 5.17 -5.64
CA LEU A 25 -5.26 5.58 -5.68
C LEU A 25 -5.44 7.03 -5.17
N ILE A 26 -4.69 7.45 -4.14
CA ILE A 26 -4.69 8.83 -3.65
C ILE A 26 -4.12 9.75 -4.74
N ILE A 27 -2.97 9.42 -5.33
CA ILE A 27 -2.34 10.18 -6.42
C ILE A 27 -3.31 10.37 -7.59
N PHE A 28 -4.01 9.31 -8.01
CA PHE A 28 -4.98 9.39 -9.10
C PHE A 28 -6.33 10.01 -8.73
N GLY A 29 -6.52 10.43 -7.47
CA GLY A 29 -7.79 10.97 -6.99
C GLY A 29 -8.94 9.95 -6.94
N LEU A 30 -8.62 8.66 -6.97
CA LEU A 30 -9.60 7.57 -6.98
C LEU A 30 -9.86 7.00 -5.58
N TYR A 31 -9.00 7.28 -4.60
CA TYR A 31 -9.05 6.65 -3.28
C TYR A 31 -10.41 6.80 -2.59
N ARG A 32 -10.90 8.03 -2.42
CA ARG A 32 -12.21 8.29 -1.80
C ARG A 32 -13.35 7.64 -2.59
N LYS A 33 -13.31 7.76 -3.93
CA LYS A 33 -14.32 7.16 -4.80
C LYS A 33 -14.34 5.64 -4.67
N THR A 34 -13.17 5.01 -4.51
CA THR A 34 -13.04 3.56 -4.28
C THR A 34 -13.59 3.18 -2.91
N LEU A 35 -13.26 3.95 -1.86
CA LEU A 35 -13.82 3.73 -0.51
C LEU A 35 -15.34 3.85 -0.50
N ASP A 36 -15.90 4.90 -1.12
CA ASP A 36 -17.35 5.12 -1.17
C ASP A 36 -18.04 4.02 -1.98
N ALA A 37 -17.44 3.56 -3.08
CA ALA A 37 -17.97 2.47 -3.89
C ALA A 37 -17.94 1.12 -3.18
N LEU A 38 -16.89 0.84 -2.38
CA LEU A 38 -16.79 -0.38 -1.57
C LEU A 38 -17.72 -0.32 -0.36
N SER A 39 -17.67 0.76 0.43
CA SER A 39 -18.50 0.92 1.65
C SER A 39 -20.00 1.03 1.35
N GLY A 40 -20.34 1.60 0.20
CA GLY A 40 -21.71 1.74 -0.29
C GLY A 40 -22.09 0.70 -1.36
N PHE A 41 -21.35 -0.41 -1.50
CA PHE A 41 -21.51 -1.35 -2.61
C PHE A 41 -22.96 -1.80 -2.80
N PHE A 42 -23.63 -2.18 -1.71
CA PHE A 42 -25.00 -2.68 -1.71
C PHE A 42 -26.08 -1.58 -1.89
N LYS A 43 -25.72 -0.28 -1.78
CA LYS A 43 -26.67 0.83 -1.98
C LYS A 43 -26.95 1.08 -3.47
N ASP A 44 -25.94 0.91 -4.32
CA ASP A 44 -26.04 1.05 -5.78
C ASP A 44 -25.08 0.08 -6.45
N ILE A 45 -25.45 -1.19 -6.46
CA ILE A 45 -24.62 -2.31 -6.95
C ILE A 45 -24.18 -2.06 -8.39
N ARG A 46 -25.08 -1.64 -9.27
CA ARG A 46 -24.77 -1.47 -10.70
C ARG A 46 -23.72 -0.39 -10.93
N ARG A 47 -23.87 0.76 -10.30
CA ARG A 47 -22.95 1.90 -10.44
C ARG A 47 -21.58 1.58 -9.84
N ASN A 48 -21.58 1.01 -8.63
CA ASN A 48 -20.34 0.68 -7.92
C ASN A 48 -19.59 -0.46 -8.62
N PHE A 49 -20.30 -1.49 -9.11
CA PHE A 49 -19.71 -2.57 -9.87
C PHE A 49 -19.07 -2.07 -11.19
N LEU A 50 -19.78 -1.23 -11.97
CA LEU A 50 -19.27 -0.66 -13.22
C LEU A 50 -18.03 0.23 -13.01
N PHE A 51 -17.87 0.82 -11.83
CA PHE A 51 -16.67 1.58 -11.48
C PHE A 51 -15.54 0.68 -10.99
N LEU A 52 -15.85 -0.26 -10.08
CA LEU A 52 -14.83 -1.14 -9.46
C LEU A 52 -14.31 -2.20 -10.43
N LEU A 53 -15.15 -2.76 -11.28
CA LEU A 53 -14.74 -3.83 -12.21
C LEU A 53 -13.55 -3.44 -13.09
N PRO A 54 -13.56 -2.34 -13.85
CA PRO A 54 -12.40 -1.96 -14.67
C PRO A 54 -11.18 -1.59 -13.81
N LEU A 55 -11.37 -1.06 -12.60
CA LEU A 55 -10.28 -0.77 -11.69
C LEU A 55 -9.59 -2.06 -11.23
N VAL A 56 -10.36 -3.02 -10.73
CA VAL A 56 -9.86 -4.31 -10.23
C VAL A 56 -9.23 -5.13 -11.35
N LEU A 57 -9.88 -5.21 -12.53
CA LEU A 57 -9.29 -5.89 -13.69
C LEU A 57 -7.95 -5.26 -14.09
N GLY A 58 -7.87 -3.93 -14.06
CA GLY A 58 -6.61 -3.22 -14.29
C GLY A 58 -5.55 -3.58 -13.24
N MET A 59 -5.91 -3.59 -11.95
CA MET A 59 -4.99 -3.95 -10.87
C MET A 59 -4.47 -5.38 -11.03
N VAL A 60 -5.33 -6.35 -11.29
CA VAL A 60 -4.94 -7.75 -11.53
C VAL A 60 -4.00 -7.84 -12.74
N THR A 61 -4.34 -7.17 -13.84
CA THR A 61 -3.49 -7.12 -15.03
C THR A 61 -2.11 -6.53 -14.71
N GLY A 62 -2.07 -5.44 -13.95
CA GLY A 62 -0.83 -4.79 -13.50
C GLY A 62 0.04 -5.72 -12.67
N VAL A 63 -0.55 -6.38 -11.68
CA VAL A 63 0.12 -7.39 -10.84
C VAL A 63 0.71 -8.51 -11.69
N LEU A 64 -0.09 -9.13 -12.57
CA LEU A 64 0.34 -10.28 -13.37
C LEU A 64 1.44 -9.94 -14.38
N LEU A 65 1.33 -8.78 -15.03
CA LEU A 65 2.30 -8.38 -16.06
C LEU A 65 3.65 -7.94 -15.46
N PHE A 66 3.61 -7.27 -14.31
CA PHE A 66 4.80 -6.62 -13.77
C PHE A 66 5.44 -7.34 -12.56
N SER A 67 4.75 -8.31 -11.94
CA SER A 67 5.31 -9.05 -10.81
C SER A 67 6.66 -9.71 -11.14
N LYS A 68 6.78 -10.31 -12.32
CA LYS A 68 8.04 -10.91 -12.77
C LYS A 68 9.15 -9.88 -12.99
N ALA A 69 8.83 -8.73 -13.60
CA ALA A 69 9.78 -7.66 -13.83
C ALA A 69 10.26 -7.05 -12.51
N ILE A 70 9.34 -6.79 -11.58
CA ILE A 70 9.67 -6.25 -10.25
C ILE A 70 10.52 -7.24 -9.47
N ASN A 71 10.15 -8.51 -9.45
CA ASN A 71 10.96 -9.55 -8.80
C ASN A 71 12.36 -9.65 -9.40
N PHE A 72 12.50 -9.58 -10.72
CA PHE A 72 13.79 -9.50 -11.40
C PHE A 72 14.61 -8.29 -10.96
N CYS A 73 14.00 -7.11 -10.90
CA CYS A 73 14.66 -5.88 -10.44
C CYS A 73 15.12 -6.01 -8.98
N MET A 74 14.25 -6.53 -8.10
CA MET A 74 14.56 -6.71 -6.67
C MET A 74 15.67 -7.74 -6.43
N THR A 75 15.76 -8.78 -7.26
CA THR A 75 16.78 -9.83 -7.08
C THR A 75 18.11 -9.48 -7.74
N ARG A 76 18.13 -8.70 -8.83
CA ARG A 76 19.35 -8.37 -9.58
C ARG A 76 19.88 -6.96 -9.28
N PHE A 77 19.01 -6.04 -8.90
CA PHE A 77 19.30 -4.64 -8.67
C PHE A 77 18.62 -4.18 -7.38
N GLU A 78 18.88 -4.89 -6.26
CA GLU A 78 18.21 -4.66 -4.97
C GLU A 78 18.31 -3.20 -4.54
N MET A 79 19.55 -2.68 -4.42
CA MET A 79 19.80 -1.32 -3.97
C MET A 79 19.23 -0.25 -4.92
N PRO A 80 19.47 -0.26 -6.25
CA PRO A 80 18.86 0.71 -7.16
C PRO A 80 17.33 0.68 -7.14
N THR A 81 16.72 -0.50 -6.99
CA THR A 81 15.27 -0.67 -6.93
C THR A 81 14.71 -0.11 -5.61
N ALA A 82 15.34 -0.40 -4.47
CA ALA A 82 14.95 0.14 -3.17
C ALA A 82 15.02 1.67 -3.17
N PHE A 83 16.09 2.26 -3.74
CA PHE A 83 16.23 3.71 -3.86
C PHE A 83 15.18 4.33 -4.80
N CYS A 84 14.80 3.65 -5.88
CA CYS A 84 13.70 4.09 -6.74
C CYS A 84 12.39 4.17 -5.95
N PHE A 85 12.06 3.13 -5.18
CA PHE A 85 10.87 3.11 -4.36
C PHE A 85 10.91 4.14 -3.23
N LEU A 86 12.07 4.31 -2.60
CA LEU A 86 12.28 5.38 -1.63
C LEU A 86 12.00 6.76 -2.24
N GLY A 87 12.50 7.01 -3.45
CA GLY A 87 12.20 8.23 -4.21
C GLY A 87 10.72 8.43 -4.44
N LEU A 88 10.01 7.38 -4.86
CA LEU A 88 8.55 7.42 -5.06
C LEU A 88 7.81 7.78 -3.76
N ILE A 89 8.18 7.19 -2.62
CA ILE A 89 7.60 7.50 -1.31
C ILE A 89 7.88 8.95 -0.93
N LEU A 90 9.14 9.39 -1.00
CA LEU A 90 9.51 10.77 -0.67
C LEU A 90 8.78 11.78 -1.54
N GLY A 91 8.57 11.47 -2.83
CA GLY A 91 7.83 12.33 -3.76
C GLY A 91 6.33 12.41 -3.45
N THR A 92 5.74 11.41 -2.76
CA THR A 92 4.34 11.46 -2.31
C THR A 92 4.12 12.26 -1.03
N LEU A 93 5.16 12.41 -0.19
CA LEU A 93 5.04 13.10 1.11
C LEU A 93 4.43 14.51 1.00
N PRO A 94 4.87 15.39 0.07
CA PRO A 94 4.29 16.72 -0.05
C PRO A 94 2.79 16.70 -0.37
N MET A 95 2.33 15.70 -1.14
CA MET A 95 0.93 15.53 -1.48
C MET A 95 0.11 15.09 -0.26
N VAL A 96 0.59 14.07 0.48
CA VAL A 96 -0.09 13.60 1.70
C VAL A 96 -0.10 14.70 2.75
N TRP A 97 1.00 15.44 2.91
CA TRP A 97 1.08 16.61 3.80
C TRP A 97 0.05 17.67 3.45
N LYS A 98 -0.17 17.94 2.16
CA LYS A 98 -1.21 18.86 1.70
C LYS A 98 -2.62 18.40 2.10
N GLU A 99 -2.91 17.11 2.01
CA GLU A 99 -4.18 16.55 2.47
C GLU A 99 -4.32 16.64 4.01
N VAL A 100 -3.25 16.42 4.78
CA VAL A 100 -3.25 16.63 6.25
C VAL A 100 -3.70 18.05 6.61
N ARG A 101 -3.23 19.06 5.87
CA ARG A 101 -3.49 20.48 6.15
C ARG A 101 -4.77 21.04 5.55
N LYS A 102 -5.51 20.25 4.80
CA LYS A 102 -6.64 20.74 3.95
C LYS A 102 -7.82 21.31 4.74
N GLU A 103 -8.18 20.69 5.86
CA GLU A 103 -9.30 21.11 6.71
C GLU A 103 -8.85 21.82 7.99
N GLY A 104 -7.62 22.37 7.97
CA GLY A 104 -6.96 22.98 9.11
C GLY A 104 -6.05 21.98 9.83
N PHE A 105 -4.95 22.50 10.38
CA PHE A 105 -3.94 21.69 11.06
C PHE A 105 -3.53 22.34 12.39
N PRO A 106 -4.28 22.11 13.47
CA PRO A 106 -3.88 22.50 14.81
C PRO A 106 -2.59 21.81 15.26
N TRP A 107 -1.79 22.51 16.07
CA TRP A 107 -0.47 22.07 16.52
C TRP A 107 -0.47 20.72 17.28
N TYR A 108 -1.58 20.35 17.93
CA TYR A 108 -1.70 19.08 18.67
C TYR A 108 -1.70 17.84 17.75
N TYR A 109 -1.73 17.98 16.43
CA TYR A 109 -1.55 16.86 15.50
C TYR A 109 -0.08 16.51 15.25
N TYR A 110 0.90 17.40 15.56
CA TYR A 110 2.32 17.03 15.49
C TYR A 110 2.67 15.84 16.41
N PRO A 111 2.28 15.83 17.70
CA PRO A 111 2.43 14.64 18.56
C PRO A 111 1.75 13.39 18.01
N VAL A 112 0.59 13.51 17.35
CA VAL A 112 -0.09 12.36 16.73
C VAL A 112 0.76 11.76 15.61
N ILE A 113 1.29 12.60 14.72
CA ILE A 113 2.19 12.17 13.64
C ILE A 113 3.45 11.52 14.22
N GLY A 114 4.08 12.14 15.22
CA GLY A 114 5.28 11.59 15.88
C GLY A 114 5.01 10.24 16.54
N LEU A 115 3.92 10.13 17.30
CA LEU A 115 3.53 8.90 17.98
C LEU A 115 3.25 7.77 16.97
N THR A 116 2.49 8.05 15.92
CA THR A 116 2.17 7.05 14.90
C THR A 116 3.38 6.66 14.07
N ALA A 117 4.33 7.57 13.83
CA ALA A 117 5.61 7.25 13.20
C ALA A 117 6.46 6.33 14.09
N ILE A 118 6.56 6.61 15.39
CA ILE A 118 7.30 5.79 16.35
C ILE A 118 6.64 4.40 16.49
N LEU A 119 5.32 4.35 16.64
CA LEU A 119 4.58 3.08 16.72
C LEU A 119 4.73 2.28 15.42
N GLY A 120 4.69 2.93 14.27
CA GLY A 120 4.93 2.30 12.98
C GLY A 120 6.34 1.74 12.85
N LEU A 121 7.36 2.50 13.26
CA LEU A 121 8.74 2.03 13.30
C LEU A 121 8.91 0.82 14.24
N TRP A 122 8.31 0.88 15.41
CA TRP A 122 8.35 -0.23 16.36
C TRP A 122 7.63 -1.47 15.83
N PHE A 123 6.44 -1.29 15.24
CA PHE A 123 5.62 -2.39 14.74
C PHE A 123 6.21 -3.05 13.50
N PHE A 124 6.67 -2.26 12.53
CA PHE A 124 7.19 -2.76 11.25
C PHE A 124 8.70 -3.02 11.27
N GLY A 125 9.48 -2.36 12.14
CA GLY A 125 10.93 -2.47 12.18
C GLY A 125 11.47 -3.52 13.15
N ALA A 126 10.82 -3.72 14.30
CA ALA A 126 11.33 -4.59 15.38
C ALA A 126 10.78 -6.02 15.37
N ASN A 127 9.70 -6.30 14.63
CA ASN A 127 8.92 -7.51 14.84
C ASN A 127 8.58 -8.26 13.53
N THR A 128 9.59 -8.54 12.72
CA THR A 128 9.40 -9.43 11.55
C THR A 128 8.97 -10.85 11.92
N ASP A 129 9.17 -11.24 13.20
CA ASP A 129 8.84 -12.57 13.73
C ASP A 129 8.00 -12.51 15.03
N ALA A 130 7.15 -11.47 15.17
CA ALA A 130 6.33 -11.28 16.37
C ALA A 130 5.32 -12.41 16.61
N PHE A 131 4.87 -13.07 15.56
CA PHE A 131 3.95 -14.21 15.61
C PHE A 131 4.58 -15.44 14.97
N PRO A 132 4.25 -16.66 15.47
CA PRO A 132 4.74 -17.89 14.86
C PRO A 132 4.28 -17.97 13.40
N GLN A 133 5.15 -18.47 12.53
CA GLN A 133 4.85 -18.64 11.12
C GLN A 133 3.76 -19.72 10.95
N ILE A 134 2.74 -19.40 10.17
CA ILE A 134 1.62 -20.27 9.86
C ILE A 134 1.74 -20.63 8.37
N ASP A 135 2.24 -21.84 8.09
CA ASP A 135 2.39 -22.32 6.71
C ASP A 135 1.09 -22.91 6.15
N ALA A 136 0.27 -23.52 7.01
CA ALA A 136 -1.01 -24.12 6.65
C ALA A 136 -2.15 -23.54 7.49
N PRO A 137 -2.69 -22.38 7.11
CA PRO A 137 -3.76 -21.73 7.85
C PRO A 137 -5.06 -22.54 7.76
N ASN A 138 -5.76 -22.66 8.88
CA ASN A 138 -7.10 -23.23 8.91
C ASN A 138 -8.12 -22.28 8.25
N LEU A 139 -9.39 -22.73 8.15
CA LEU A 139 -10.45 -21.94 7.49
C LEU A 139 -10.58 -20.52 8.05
N LEU A 140 -10.60 -20.36 9.38
CA LEU A 140 -10.72 -19.05 10.03
C LEU A 140 -9.49 -18.17 9.79
N GLN A 141 -8.29 -18.76 9.91
CA GLN A 141 -7.04 -18.07 9.64
C GLN A 141 -6.94 -17.63 8.17
N SER A 142 -7.44 -18.43 7.22
CA SER A 142 -7.50 -18.07 5.81
C SER A 142 -8.46 -16.89 5.56
N ILE A 143 -9.61 -16.85 6.25
CA ILE A 143 -10.52 -15.69 6.19
C ILE A 143 -9.84 -14.46 6.79
N LEU A 144 -9.20 -14.58 7.96
CA LEU A 144 -8.47 -13.48 8.59
C LEU A 144 -7.30 -12.99 7.73
N LEU A 145 -6.60 -13.90 7.05
CA LEU A 145 -5.58 -13.56 6.05
C LEU A 145 -6.18 -12.67 4.96
N GLY A 146 -7.35 -13.02 4.45
CA GLY A 146 -8.05 -12.20 3.45
C GLY A 146 -8.42 -10.81 3.98
N VAL A 147 -8.89 -10.70 5.22
CA VAL A 147 -9.16 -9.41 5.88
C VAL A 147 -7.87 -8.61 6.05
N ALA A 148 -6.76 -9.24 6.43
CA ALA A 148 -5.45 -8.59 6.57
C ALA A 148 -4.96 -8.04 5.22
N VAL A 149 -5.09 -8.81 4.14
CA VAL A 149 -4.76 -8.37 2.77
C VAL A 149 -5.65 -7.17 2.36
N ALA A 150 -6.95 -7.20 2.67
CA ALA A 150 -7.84 -6.07 2.43
C ALA A 150 -7.41 -4.82 3.20
N ALA A 151 -6.96 -4.98 4.46
CA ALA A 151 -6.49 -3.87 5.29
C ALA A 151 -5.30 -3.18 4.64
N THR A 152 -4.30 -3.94 4.21
CA THR A 152 -3.10 -3.39 3.55
C THR A 152 -3.42 -2.71 2.23
N ALA A 153 -4.40 -3.21 1.48
CA ALA A 153 -4.82 -2.62 0.22
C ALA A 153 -5.59 -1.29 0.40
N ILE A 154 -6.31 -1.13 1.51
CA ILE A 154 -7.21 0.01 1.74
C ILE A 154 -6.56 1.08 2.61
N ILE A 155 -5.81 0.69 3.65
CA ILE A 155 -5.14 1.64 4.54
C ILE A 155 -3.87 2.16 3.83
N PRO A 156 -3.79 3.46 3.50
CA PRO A 156 -2.62 4.00 2.84
C PRO A 156 -1.38 3.88 3.72
N GLY A 157 -0.26 3.51 3.12
CA GLY A 157 1.01 3.41 3.83
C GLY A 157 1.25 2.10 4.56
N VAL A 158 0.40 1.10 4.43
CA VAL A 158 0.64 -0.24 4.99
C VAL A 158 1.14 -1.17 3.88
N ASP A 159 2.38 -1.64 3.99
CA ASP A 159 2.95 -2.62 3.05
C ASP A 159 2.42 -4.02 3.35
N PRO A 160 1.84 -4.74 2.36
CA PRO A 160 1.30 -6.07 2.58
C PRO A 160 2.36 -7.09 3.04
N ALA A 161 3.57 -7.04 2.48
CA ALA A 161 4.61 -8.01 2.81
C ALA A 161 5.05 -7.85 4.27
N VAL A 162 5.31 -6.60 4.70
CA VAL A 162 5.72 -6.30 6.08
C VAL A 162 4.59 -6.64 7.06
N PHE A 163 3.36 -6.20 6.77
CA PHE A 163 2.22 -6.45 7.66
C PHE A 163 1.92 -7.94 7.82
N LEU A 164 1.88 -8.70 6.74
CA LEU A 164 1.63 -10.14 6.79
C LEU A 164 2.79 -10.93 7.39
N SER A 165 4.05 -10.50 7.18
CA SER A 165 5.21 -11.09 7.85
C SER A 165 5.13 -10.91 9.36
N THR A 166 4.79 -9.72 9.83
CA THR A 166 4.58 -9.45 11.25
C THR A 166 3.51 -10.34 11.88
N LEU A 167 2.46 -10.68 11.11
CA LEU A 167 1.39 -11.61 11.53
C LEU A 167 1.74 -13.09 11.34
N GLY A 168 2.93 -13.42 10.81
CA GLY A 168 3.32 -14.80 10.51
C GLY A 168 2.54 -15.45 9.35
N LEU A 169 1.83 -14.66 8.54
CA LEU A 169 0.93 -15.15 7.49
C LEU A 169 1.49 -14.96 6.06
N TYR A 170 2.66 -14.33 5.92
CA TYR A 170 3.21 -14.00 4.60
C TYR A 170 3.54 -15.25 3.77
N ARG A 171 4.14 -16.28 4.38
CA ARG A 171 4.47 -17.54 3.68
C ARG A 171 3.21 -18.25 3.19
N ALA A 172 2.18 -18.32 4.03
CA ALA A 172 0.89 -18.92 3.63
C ALA A 172 0.24 -18.14 2.48
N TYR A 173 0.32 -16.81 2.49
CA TYR A 173 -0.19 -15.95 1.42
C TYR A 173 0.53 -16.20 0.10
N VAL A 174 1.87 -16.13 0.11
CA VAL A 174 2.67 -16.32 -1.11
C VAL A 174 2.59 -17.74 -1.62
N GLY A 175 2.67 -18.74 -0.72
CA GLY A 175 2.56 -20.14 -1.08
C GLY A 175 1.20 -20.49 -1.69
N ALA A 176 0.10 -20.01 -1.09
CA ALA A 176 -1.24 -20.23 -1.61
C ALA A 176 -1.43 -19.63 -3.02
N LEU A 177 -0.84 -18.46 -3.28
CA LEU A 177 -0.88 -17.83 -4.61
C LEU A 177 0.01 -18.56 -5.62
N ALA A 178 1.20 -18.99 -5.22
CA ALA A 178 2.16 -19.67 -6.10
C ALA A 178 1.66 -21.06 -6.53
N GLU A 179 1.06 -21.80 -5.60
CA GLU A 179 0.57 -23.17 -5.81
C GLU A 179 -0.90 -23.23 -6.23
N LEU A 180 -1.58 -22.06 -6.32
CA LEU A 180 -3.03 -21.95 -6.56
C LEU A 180 -3.84 -22.84 -5.59
N ASN A 181 -3.46 -22.82 -4.30
CA ASN A 181 -4.12 -23.61 -3.27
C ASN A 181 -5.51 -23.05 -2.94
N PHE A 182 -6.53 -23.58 -3.61
CA PHE A 182 -7.92 -23.13 -3.45
C PHE A 182 -8.49 -23.40 -2.04
N ALA A 183 -7.93 -24.34 -1.28
CA ALA A 183 -8.35 -24.56 0.11
C ALA A 183 -8.06 -23.33 1.00
N ILE A 184 -7.02 -22.58 0.69
CA ILE A 184 -6.65 -21.31 1.35
C ILE A 184 -7.25 -20.13 0.60
N LEU A 185 -7.15 -20.10 -0.73
CA LEU A 185 -7.55 -18.97 -1.56
C LEU A 185 -9.06 -18.70 -1.54
N ALA A 186 -9.90 -19.73 -1.51
CA ALA A 186 -11.36 -19.54 -1.49
C ALA A 186 -11.85 -18.86 -0.19
N PRO A 187 -11.51 -19.36 1.03
CA PRO A 187 -11.87 -18.65 2.25
C PRO A 187 -11.16 -17.30 2.39
N MET A 188 -9.92 -17.16 1.88
CA MET A 188 -9.22 -15.87 1.81
C MET A 188 -9.98 -14.87 0.95
N ALA A 189 -10.54 -15.28 -0.20
CA ALA A 189 -11.35 -14.40 -1.04
C ALA A 189 -12.60 -13.89 -0.33
N ILE A 190 -13.25 -14.73 0.49
CA ILE A 190 -14.38 -14.33 1.34
C ILE A 190 -13.90 -13.28 2.36
N GLY A 191 -12.78 -13.54 3.04
CA GLY A 191 -12.18 -12.61 3.99
C GLY A 191 -11.79 -11.28 3.33
N LEU A 192 -11.21 -11.33 2.12
CA LEU A 192 -10.86 -10.16 1.33
C LEU A 192 -12.12 -9.30 1.01
N ALA A 193 -13.20 -9.94 0.58
CA ALA A 193 -14.45 -9.23 0.28
C ALA A 193 -15.07 -8.58 1.52
N LEU A 194 -15.17 -9.32 2.63
CA LEU A 194 -15.68 -8.83 3.91
C LEU A 194 -14.78 -7.71 4.46
N GLY A 195 -13.48 -7.91 4.44
CA GLY A 195 -12.49 -6.93 4.86
C GLY A 195 -12.54 -5.66 4.00
N ALA A 196 -12.64 -5.82 2.67
CA ALA A 196 -12.74 -4.70 1.76
C ALA A 196 -13.95 -3.81 2.06
N VAL A 197 -15.12 -4.40 2.26
CA VAL A 197 -16.34 -3.65 2.62
C VAL A 197 -16.24 -3.06 4.02
N GLY A 198 -15.87 -3.87 5.03
CA GLY A 198 -15.83 -3.44 6.42
C GLY A 198 -14.78 -2.35 6.68
N ILE A 199 -13.55 -2.55 6.20
CA ILE A 199 -12.46 -1.58 6.39
C ILE A 199 -12.74 -0.30 5.59
N SER A 200 -13.29 -0.42 4.37
CA SER A 200 -13.68 0.76 3.59
C SER A 200 -14.77 1.56 4.28
N PHE A 201 -15.74 0.90 4.94
CA PHE A 201 -16.78 1.57 5.72
C PHE A 201 -16.17 2.34 6.90
N VAL A 202 -15.26 1.72 7.65
CA VAL A 202 -14.54 2.37 8.77
C VAL A 202 -13.73 3.55 8.26
N MET A 203 -12.91 3.35 7.23
CA MET A 203 -12.07 4.40 6.66
C MET A 203 -12.89 5.56 6.07
N SER A 204 -13.98 5.25 5.38
CA SER A 204 -14.90 6.29 4.87
C SER A 204 -15.50 7.12 6.01
N ARG A 205 -15.86 6.48 7.13
CA ARG A 205 -16.40 7.16 8.31
C ARG A 205 -15.34 8.01 9.03
N LEU A 206 -14.12 7.49 9.15
CA LEU A 206 -12.99 8.22 9.73
C LEU A 206 -12.67 9.47 8.91
N PHE A 207 -12.60 9.37 7.58
CA PHE A 207 -12.38 10.52 6.71
C PHE A 207 -13.51 11.56 6.75
N LYS A 208 -14.76 11.12 6.92
CA LYS A 208 -15.90 12.06 6.99
C LYS A 208 -15.96 12.80 8.34
N ARG A 209 -15.55 12.15 9.44
CA ARG A 209 -15.69 12.71 10.79
C ARG A 209 -14.40 13.29 11.35
N PHE A 210 -13.26 12.68 11.03
CA PHE A 210 -11.95 12.98 11.61
C PHE A 210 -10.88 13.10 10.52
N TYR A 211 -11.13 13.94 9.53
CA TYR A 211 -10.29 14.06 8.34
C TYR A 211 -8.81 14.29 8.66
N THR A 212 -8.51 15.39 9.37
CA THR A 212 -7.15 15.80 9.72
C THR A 212 -6.45 14.77 10.61
N ALA A 213 -7.18 14.20 11.60
CA ALA A 213 -6.64 13.16 12.46
C ALA A 213 -6.26 11.91 11.66
N THR A 214 -7.16 11.45 10.78
CA THR A 214 -6.94 10.25 9.95
C THR A 214 -5.74 10.43 9.02
N TYR A 215 -5.64 11.58 8.35
CA TYR A 215 -4.46 11.86 7.50
C TYR A 215 -3.18 12.07 8.30
N SER A 216 -3.25 12.58 9.53
CA SER A 216 -2.09 12.70 10.43
C SER A 216 -1.54 11.33 10.81
N VAL A 217 -2.42 10.39 11.16
CA VAL A 217 -2.06 8.98 11.45
C VAL A 217 -1.42 8.34 10.20
N ILE A 218 -2.07 8.46 9.04
CA ILE A 218 -1.55 7.95 7.77
C ILE A 218 -0.18 8.54 7.47
N PHE A 219 0.01 9.85 7.64
CA PHE A 219 1.28 10.51 7.40
C PHE A 219 2.39 10.00 8.33
N GLY A 220 2.07 9.76 9.62
CA GLY A 220 3.01 9.14 10.55
C GLY A 220 3.42 7.70 10.14
N ILE A 221 2.45 6.88 9.71
CA ILE A 221 2.74 5.54 9.16
C ILE A 221 3.63 5.64 7.91
N PHE A 222 3.38 6.58 7.00
CA PHE A 222 4.26 6.83 5.85
C PHE A 222 5.69 7.14 6.25
N LEU A 223 5.88 8.00 7.25
CA LEU A 223 7.21 8.33 7.75
C LEU A 223 7.94 7.11 8.32
N SER A 224 7.21 6.19 8.97
CA SER A 224 7.79 4.97 9.52
C SER A 224 8.28 3.97 8.47
N MET A 225 7.77 4.05 7.24
CA MET A 225 8.19 3.15 6.16
C MET A 225 9.53 3.52 5.53
N ILE A 226 9.93 4.80 5.62
CA ILE A 226 11.16 5.29 5.00
C ILE A 226 12.40 4.51 5.46
N PRO A 227 12.67 4.34 6.76
CA PRO A 227 13.82 3.55 7.22
C PRO A 227 13.73 2.07 6.83
N ASN A 228 12.53 1.49 6.84
CA ASN A 228 12.33 0.07 6.53
C ASN A 228 12.55 -0.26 5.03
N MET A 229 12.63 0.74 4.16
CA MET A 229 12.99 0.56 2.75
C MET A 229 14.48 0.35 2.54
N LEU A 230 15.30 0.80 3.47
CA LEU A 230 16.75 0.68 3.40
C LEU A 230 17.16 -0.60 4.14
N THR A 231 17.45 -1.65 3.39
CA THR A 231 18.01 -2.90 3.92
C THR A 231 19.49 -2.70 4.29
N GLU A 232 20.06 -3.64 5.07
CA GLU A 232 21.49 -3.62 5.44
C GLU A 232 22.41 -3.62 4.21
N ASN A 233 21.92 -4.11 3.07
CA ASN A 233 22.65 -4.15 1.80
C ASN A 233 22.67 -2.79 1.06
N CYS A 234 21.86 -1.82 1.50
CA CYS A 234 21.75 -0.50 0.86
C CYS A 234 22.83 0.48 1.35
N VAL A 235 24.10 0.09 1.29
CA VAL A 235 25.23 0.94 1.68
C VAL A 235 25.77 1.68 0.48
N LEU A 236 25.70 3.02 0.54
CA LEU A 236 26.28 3.88 -0.50
C LEU A 236 27.81 3.77 -0.50
N SER A 237 28.37 3.34 -1.61
CA SER A 237 29.79 3.28 -1.89
C SER A 237 30.11 4.01 -3.19
N LEU A 238 31.40 4.33 -3.41
CA LEU A 238 31.80 5.03 -4.66
C LEU A 238 31.85 4.02 -5.81
N ASN A 239 30.69 3.55 -6.27
CA ASN A 239 30.55 2.64 -7.39
C ASN A 239 29.39 3.09 -8.31
N TRP A 240 29.33 2.48 -9.50
CA TRP A 240 28.29 2.80 -10.48
C TRP A 240 26.87 2.48 -9.97
N GLU A 241 26.75 1.48 -9.12
CA GLU A 241 25.48 1.04 -8.54
C GLU A 241 24.90 2.10 -7.60
N SER A 242 25.75 2.74 -6.78
CA SER A 242 25.32 3.88 -5.95
C SER A 242 24.92 5.09 -6.79
N ALA A 243 25.64 5.37 -7.88
CA ALA A 243 25.29 6.46 -8.79
C ALA A 243 23.93 6.19 -9.47
N LEU A 244 23.69 4.95 -9.93
CA LEU A 244 22.41 4.53 -10.49
C LEU A 244 21.28 4.62 -9.46
N SER A 245 21.55 4.21 -8.21
CA SER A 245 20.58 4.26 -7.11
C SER A 245 20.12 5.68 -6.82
N LEU A 246 21.05 6.63 -6.74
CA LEU A 246 20.75 8.04 -6.53
C LEU A 246 19.98 8.64 -7.71
N LEU A 247 20.32 8.26 -8.94
CA LEU A 247 19.59 8.68 -10.13
C LEU A 247 18.15 8.16 -10.12
N LEU A 248 17.95 6.89 -9.76
CA LEU A 248 16.63 6.28 -9.68
C LEU A 248 15.80 6.84 -8.50
N LEU A 249 16.44 7.18 -7.38
CA LEU A 249 15.79 7.93 -6.30
C LEU A 249 15.28 9.27 -6.80
N ALA A 250 16.12 10.04 -7.49
CA ALA A 250 15.72 11.34 -8.03
C ALA A 250 14.61 11.20 -9.08
N ALA A 251 14.70 10.18 -9.96
CA ALA A 251 13.67 9.88 -10.95
C ALA A 251 12.34 9.48 -10.29
N GLY A 252 12.37 8.57 -9.31
CA GLY A 252 11.20 8.15 -8.54
C GLY A 252 10.55 9.33 -7.83
N PHE A 253 11.35 10.18 -7.16
CA PHE A 253 10.88 11.41 -6.53
C PHE A 253 10.20 12.34 -7.54
N ALA A 254 10.86 12.61 -8.67
CA ALA A 254 10.32 13.51 -9.70
C ALA A 254 9.01 12.97 -10.28
N ILE A 255 8.94 11.68 -10.63
CA ILE A 255 7.73 11.05 -11.16
C ILE A 255 6.57 11.18 -10.16
N SER A 256 6.79 10.80 -8.91
CA SER A 256 5.74 10.84 -7.89
C SER A 256 5.32 12.28 -7.57
N PHE A 257 6.27 13.22 -7.49
CA PHE A 257 6.01 14.63 -7.24
C PHE A 257 5.20 15.29 -8.36
N ILE A 258 5.54 15.00 -9.64
CA ILE A 258 4.82 15.51 -10.81
C ILE A 258 3.39 14.95 -10.84
N LEU A 259 3.23 13.62 -10.67
CA LEU A 259 1.92 12.99 -10.62
C LEU A 259 1.05 13.53 -9.48
N GLY A 260 1.66 13.84 -8.32
CA GLY A 260 0.97 14.48 -7.20
C GLY A 260 0.60 15.94 -7.45
N ARG A 261 1.32 16.63 -8.35
CA ARG A 261 1.09 18.06 -8.66
C ARG A 261 -0.03 18.28 -9.69
N GLU A 262 -0.23 17.33 -10.61
CA GLU A 262 -1.29 17.40 -11.64
C GLU A 262 -2.73 17.34 -11.07
N ARG A 263 -2.88 17.17 -9.78
CA ARG A 263 -4.15 17.22 -9.06
C ARG A 263 -4.60 18.67 -8.74
N LYS A 264 -4.45 19.57 -9.72
CA LYS A 264 -5.17 20.85 -9.71
C LYS A 264 -6.44 20.66 -10.55
N GLU A 265 -7.52 20.16 -9.90
CA GLU A 265 -8.93 20.48 -10.23
C GLU A 265 -9.84 19.70 -9.29
#